data_c4285aa10115407ec3528dc03945a961
#
_entry.id   c4285aa10115407ec3528dc03945a961
#
_cell.length_a   1.000
_cell.length_b   1.000
_cell.length_c   1.000
_cell.angle_alpha   90.00
_cell.angle_beta   90.00
_cell.angle_gamma   90.00
#
_symmetry.space_group_name_H-M   'P 1'
#
loop_
_entity.id
_entity.type
_entity.pdbx_description
1 polymer ?
#
loop_
_entity_poly.entity_id
_entity_poly.type
_entity_poly.pdbx_seq_one_letter_code
_entity_poly.pdbx_strand_id
1 'polypeptide(L)'
;MNNRRVWDCIRAGGEVIVLLILFYRSLLWVLLIGTPLCFLQYRRLKRKWEQQHRWQLNLEFKEGLQGLAAALNAGYSIENAIEESRRDLLVVYGKESLLSWEFQVMLEQLKLNRPVEQVMDEFAARSGVQDIKSFAEVFRTARRSGGNLVEITRASADRIGEKIEVSREIHTMIAGKQMEGRIMNIVPLGM
;
A
#
# COMPACT_ATOMS: atom_id res chain seq x y z
N MET A 1 9.44 12.44 -11.98
CA MET A 1 8.27 12.66 -11.09
C MET A 1 8.60 13.06 -9.65
N ASN A 2 9.87 13.40 -9.36
CA ASN A 2 10.36 13.61 -7.98
C ASN A 2 10.43 15.07 -7.51
N ASN A 3 10.30 16.06 -8.41
CA ASN A 3 10.56 17.47 -8.07
C ASN A 3 9.42 18.18 -7.31
N ARG A 4 8.15 17.84 -7.54
CA ARG A 4 7.03 18.50 -6.83
C ARG A 4 7.00 18.22 -5.33
N ARG A 5 7.45 17.06 -4.93
CA ARG A 5 7.41 16.59 -3.52
C ARG A 5 8.54 17.16 -2.67
N VAL A 6 9.70 17.37 -3.27
CA VAL A 6 10.80 18.08 -2.63
C VAL A 6 10.41 19.55 -2.40
N TRP A 7 9.69 20.16 -3.34
CA TRP A 7 9.17 21.53 -3.23
C TRP A 7 8.12 21.69 -2.12
N ASP A 8 7.23 20.71 -1.90
CA ASP A 8 6.25 20.76 -0.81
C ASP A 8 6.90 20.61 0.57
N CYS A 9 7.94 19.80 0.69
CA CYS A 9 8.74 19.73 1.92
C CYS A 9 9.55 21.00 2.16
N ILE A 10 10.12 21.60 1.11
CA ILE A 10 10.88 22.85 1.19
C ILE A 10 9.95 24.02 1.56
N ARG A 11 8.72 24.07 1.01
CA ARG A 11 7.74 25.09 1.36
C ARG A 11 7.28 24.99 2.81
N ALA A 12 6.89 23.79 3.27
CA ALA A 12 6.46 23.57 4.66
C ALA A 12 7.60 23.85 5.67
N GLY A 13 8.85 23.50 5.31
CA GLY A 13 10.01 23.84 6.11
C GLY A 13 10.33 25.34 6.06
N GLY A 14 10.17 25.97 4.91
CA GLY A 14 10.42 27.40 4.70
C GLY A 14 9.49 28.31 5.51
N GLU A 15 8.19 28.00 5.57
CA GLU A 15 7.23 28.76 6.38
C GLU A 15 7.53 28.71 7.88
N VAL A 16 7.95 27.56 8.39
CA VAL A 16 8.36 27.41 9.79
C VAL A 16 9.66 28.17 10.07
N ILE A 17 10.62 28.14 9.16
CA ILE A 17 11.88 28.86 9.29
C ILE A 17 11.66 30.37 9.25
N VAL A 18 10.81 30.87 8.33
CA VAL A 18 10.46 32.30 8.23
C VAL A 18 9.77 32.79 9.50
N LEU A 19 8.83 32.04 10.06
CA LEU A 19 8.17 32.36 11.33
C LEU A 19 9.14 32.38 12.50
N LEU A 20 10.10 31.44 12.55
CA LEU A 20 11.12 31.40 13.60
C LEU A 20 12.14 32.55 13.49
N ILE A 21 12.54 32.94 12.28
CA ILE A 21 13.42 34.08 12.04
C ILE A 21 12.74 35.39 12.41
N LEU A 22 11.43 35.53 12.16
CA LEU A 22 10.65 36.72 12.47
C LEU A 22 10.41 36.89 14.00
N PHE A 23 10.27 35.79 14.72
CA PHE A 23 9.91 35.79 16.15
C PHE A 23 11.12 35.73 17.10
N TYR A 24 12.24 35.13 16.66
CA TYR A 24 13.44 34.99 17.49
C TYR A 24 14.69 35.47 16.72
N ARG A 25 15.20 36.63 17.12
CA ARG A 25 16.42 37.27 16.59
C ARG A 25 17.73 36.47 16.85
N SER A 26 17.66 35.20 17.20
CA SER A 26 18.81 34.35 17.50
C SER A 26 18.85 33.09 16.61
N LEU A 27 19.82 33.03 15.71
CA LEU A 27 20.09 31.91 14.78
C LEU A 27 20.24 30.55 15.50
N LEU A 28 20.72 30.55 16.74
CA LEU A 28 20.95 29.34 17.53
C LEU A 28 19.64 28.61 17.89
N TRP A 29 18.57 29.33 18.23
CA TRP A 29 17.27 28.74 18.54
C TRP A 29 16.58 28.16 17.31
N VAL A 30 16.74 28.79 16.14
CA VAL A 30 16.23 28.27 14.88
C VAL A 30 16.88 26.92 14.53
N LEU A 31 18.19 26.79 14.77
CA LEU A 31 18.93 25.55 14.51
C LEU A 31 18.58 24.45 15.52
N LEU A 32 18.40 24.79 16.79
CA LEU A 32 18.09 23.85 17.86
C LEU A 32 16.67 23.25 17.77
N ILE A 33 15.67 24.05 17.36
CA ILE A 33 14.27 23.65 17.30
C ILE A 33 13.88 23.19 15.89
N GLY A 34 14.44 23.79 14.84
CA GLY A 34 14.16 23.48 13.44
C GLY A 34 14.61 22.08 13.03
N THR A 35 15.77 21.64 13.51
CA THR A 35 16.33 20.31 13.17
C THR A 35 15.45 19.15 13.64
N PRO A 36 14.98 19.07 14.90
CA PRO A 36 14.10 17.99 15.34
C PRO A 36 12.70 18.05 14.70
N LEU A 37 12.19 19.26 14.41
CA LEU A 37 10.91 19.40 13.72
C LEU A 37 10.98 18.89 12.28
N CYS A 38 12.03 19.22 11.55
CA CYS A 38 12.28 18.73 10.19
C CYS A 38 12.42 17.19 10.17
N PHE A 39 13.12 16.63 11.15
CA PHE A 39 13.26 15.18 11.31
C PHE A 39 11.92 14.48 11.62
N LEU A 40 11.08 15.08 12.47
CA LEU A 40 9.75 14.56 12.77
C LEU A 40 8.81 14.64 11.55
N GLN A 41 8.86 15.72 10.78
CA GLN A 41 8.10 15.87 9.54
C GLN A 41 8.55 14.85 8.48
N TYR A 42 9.85 14.66 8.31
CA TYR A 42 10.40 13.65 7.41
C TYR A 42 9.93 12.22 7.77
N ARG A 43 9.97 11.86 9.08
CA ARG A 43 9.46 10.57 9.56
C ARG A 43 7.95 10.39 9.32
N ARG A 44 7.15 11.45 9.53
CA ARG A 44 5.69 11.40 9.26
C ARG A 44 5.40 11.23 7.78
N LEU A 45 6.13 11.91 6.93
CA LEU A 45 5.98 11.82 5.48
C LEU A 45 6.34 10.42 4.98
N LYS A 46 7.48 9.88 5.43
CA LYS A 46 7.91 8.52 5.09
C LYS A 46 6.86 7.47 5.47
N ARG A 47 6.28 7.56 6.68
CA ARG A 47 5.23 6.64 7.14
C ARG A 47 3.97 6.71 6.26
N LYS A 48 3.54 7.90 5.85
CA LYS A 48 2.39 8.06 4.95
C LYS A 48 2.63 7.41 3.58
N TRP A 49 3.86 7.53 3.08
CA TRP A 49 4.26 6.91 1.81
C TRP A 49 4.26 5.39 1.89
N GLU A 50 4.83 4.82 2.95
CA GLU A 50 4.82 3.39 3.18
C GLU A 50 3.39 2.86 3.32
N GLN A 51 2.51 3.59 4.01
CA GLN A 51 1.10 3.23 4.15
C GLN A 51 0.36 3.29 2.80
N GLN A 52 0.56 4.34 2.00
CA GLN A 52 -0.04 4.45 0.67
C GLN A 52 0.46 3.35 -0.27
N HIS A 53 1.76 3.06 -0.24
CA HIS A 53 2.35 1.99 -1.04
C HIS A 53 1.78 0.62 -0.67
N ARG A 54 1.69 0.31 0.63
CA ARG A 54 1.08 -0.95 1.13
C ARG A 54 -0.39 -1.04 0.79
N TRP A 55 -1.12 0.07 0.89
CA TRP A 55 -2.53 0.12 0.52
C TRP A 55 -2.73 -0.14 -0.97
N GLN A 56 -1.96 0.52 -1.82
CA GLN A 56 -2.00 0.30 -3.27
C GLN A 56 -1.64 -1.15 -3.62
N LEU A 57 -0.58 -1.69 -3.04
CA LEU A 57 -0.20 -3.09 -3.23
C LEU A 57 -1.31 -4.06 -2.79
N ASN A 58 -2.01 -3.76 -1.69
CA ASN A 58 -3.12 -4.60 -1.22
C ASN A 58 -4.34 -4.56 -2.17
N LEU A 59 -4.63 -3.39 -2.76
CA LEU A 59 -5.66 -3.26 -3.80
C LEU A 59 -5.32 -4.10 -5.03
N GLU A 60 -4.11 -3.95 -5.54
CA GLU A 60 -3.63 -4.72 -6.69
C GLU A 60 -3.58 -6.22 -6.38
N PHE A 61 -3.23 -6.58 -5.13
CA PHE A 61 -3.17 -7.98 -4.70
C PHE A 61 -4.56 -8.66 -4.71
N LYS A 62 -5.61 -7.96 -4.31
CA LYS A 62 -6.99 -8.46 -4.46
C LYS A 62 -7.31 -8.79 -5.92
N GLU A 63 -7.03 -7.87 -6.84
CA GLU A 63 -7.25 -8.07 -8.28
C GLU A 63 -6.35 -9.22 -8.83
N GLY A 64 -5.09 -9.25 -8.41
CA GLY A 64 -4.16 -10.31 -8.78
C GLY A 64 -4.63 -11.70 -8.30
N LEU A 65 -5.19 -11.80 -7.10
CA LEU A 65 -5.77 -13.06 -6.61
C LEU A 65 -7.01 -13.49 -7.42
N GLN A 66 -7.82 -12.55 -7.89
CA GLN A 66 -8.97 -12.85 -8.74
C GLN A 66 -8.50 -13.42 -10.10
N GLY A 67 -7.52 -12.78 -10.74
CA GLY A 67 -6.89 -13.30 -11.95
C GLY A 67 -6.23 -14.66 -11.74
N LEU A 68 -5.50 -14.82 -10.63
CA LEU A 68 -4.86 -16.07 -10.26
C LEU A 68 -5.91 -17.20 -10.07
N ALA A 69 -7.00 -16.94 -9.36
CA ALA A 69 -8.08 -17.91 -9.16
C ALA A 69 -8.77 -18.28 -10.47
N ALA A 70 -8.99 -17.32 -11.37
CA ALA A 70 -9.57 -17.57 -12.69
C ALA A 70 -8.66 -18.46 -13.55
N ALA A 71 -7.37 -18.19 -13.59
CA ALA A 71 -6.39 -18.97 -14.34
C ALA A 71 -6.25 -20.39 -13.77
N LEU A 72 -6.16 -20.53 -12.44
CA LEU A 72 -6.13 -21.84 -11.78
C LEU A 72 -7.40 -22.65 -12.06
N ASN A 73 -8.57 -22.01 -12.06
CA ASN A 73 -9.85 -22.64 -12.38
C ASN A 73 -9.93 -23.09 -13.85
N ALA A 74 -9.24 -22.38 -14.75
CA ALA A 74 -9.08 -22.79 -16.16
C ALA A 74 -8.08 -23.94 -16.35
N GLY A 75 -7.43 -24.41 -15.27
CA GLY A 75 -6.50 -25.54 -15.30
C GLY A 75 -5.05 -25.17 -15.57
N TYR A 76 -4.70 -23.90 -15.53
CA TYR A 76 -3.29 -23.46 -15.65
C TYR A 76 -2.46 -23.96 -14.46
N SER A 77 -1.18 -24.24 -14.69
CA SER A 77 -0.21 -24.43 -13.60
C SER A 77 -0.07 -23.13 -12.79
N ILE A 78 0.43 -23.22 -11.55
CA ILE A 78 0.60 -22.04 -10.69
C ILE A 78 1.49 -21.00 -11.35
N GLU A 79 2.57 -21.42 -12.00
CA GLU A 79 3.50 -20.54 -12.68
C GLU A 79 2.80 -19.79 -13.84
N ASN A 80 2.06 -20.51 -14.65
CA ASN A 80 1.31 -19.93 -15.76
C ASN A 80 0.16 -19.05 -15.27
N ALA A 81 -0.48 -19.41 -14.15
CA ALA A 81 -1.54 -18.63 -13.53
C ALA A 81 -1.00 -17.29 -12.97
N ILE A 82 0.19 -17.28 -12.38
CA ILE A 82 0.88 -16.05 -11.94
C ILE A 82 1.21 -15.17 -13.16
N GLU A 83 1.71 -15.76 -14.24
CA GLU A 83 2.03 -15.00 -15.46
C GLU A 83 0.78 -14.40 -16.10
N GLU A 84 -0.33 -15.14 -16.17
CA GLU A 84 -1.58 -14.63 -16.73
C GLU A 84 -2.15 -13.50 -15.86
N SER A 85 -2.21 -13.71 -14.54
CA SER A 85 -2.63 -12.65 -13.61
C SER A 85 -1.73 -11.41 -13.70
N ARG A 86 -0.41 -11.58 -13.91
CA ARG A 86 0.51 -10.46 -14.14
C ARG A 86 0.15 -9.67 -15.41
N ARG A 87 -0.22 -10.35 -16.50
CA ARG A 87 -0.66 -9.70 -17.74
C ARG A 87 -1.93 -8.89 -17.55
N ASP A 88 -2.91 -9.45 -16.83
CA ASP A 88 -4.14 -8.76 -16.50
C ASP A 88 -3.87 -7.48 -15.70
N LEU A 89 -2.98 -7.54 -14.71
CA LEU A 89 -2.57 -6.38 -13.92
C LEU A 89 -1.90 -5.30 -14.78
N LEU A 90 -1.10 -5.68 -15.78
CA LEU A 90 -0.50 -4.73 -16.71
C LEU A 90 -1.53 -4.03 -17.59
N VAL A 91 -2.62 -4.71 -17.95
CA VAL A 91 -3.73 -4.11 -18.71
C VAL A 91 -4.48 -3.09 -17.86
N VAL A 92 -4.75 -3.41 -16.59
CA VAL A 92 -5.55 -2.56 -15.69
C VAL A 92 -4.74 -1.39 -15.12
N TYR A 93 -3.53 -1.65 -14.62
CA TYR A 93 -2.70 -0.68 -13.89
C TYR A 93 -1.51 -0.14 -14.68
N GLY A 94 -1.22 -0.73 -15.85
CA GLY A 94 -0.09 -0.35 -16.67
C GLY A 94 1.26 -0.77 -16.10
N LYS A 95 2.33 -0.18 -16.62
CA LYS A 95 3.72 -0.49 -16.21
C LYS A 95 4.07 -0.07 -14.77
N GLU A 96 3.25 0.73 -14.15
CA GLU A 96 3.46 1.21 -12.77
C GLU A 96 2.84 0.26 -11.72
N SER A 97 2.25 -0.86 -12.12
CA SER A 97 1.70 -1.87 -11.22
C SER A 97 2.77 -2.43 -10.29
N LEU A 98 2.54 -2.28 -8.98
CA LEU A 98 3.44 -2.77 -7.94
C LEU A 98 3.44 -4.30 -7.90
N LEU A 99 2.25 -4.89 -7.99
CA LEU A 99 2.10 -6.34 -7.95
C LEU A 99 2.62 -7.01 -9.21
N SER A 100 2.44 -6.40 -10.38
CA SER A 100 2.98 -6.94 -11.64
C SER A 100 4.50 -7.08 -11.58
N TRP A 101 5.20 -6.11 -10.96
CA TRP A 101 6.63 -6.19 -10.72
C TRP A 101 6.99 -7.33 -9.76
N GLU A 102 6.27 -7.48 -8.65
CA GLU A 102 6.49 -8.57 -7.69
C GLU A 102 6.23 -9.94 -8.33
N PHE A 103 5.18 -10.07 -9.14
CA PHE A 103 4.91 -11.31 -9.88
C PHE A 103 6.01 -11.62 -10.89
N GLN A 104 6.59 -10.61 -11.54
CA GLN A 104 7.75 -10.81 -12.42
C GLN A 104 8.94 -11.38 -11.63
N VAL A 105 9.25 -10.81 -10.45
CA VAL A 105 10.32 -11.29 -9.57
C VAL A 105 10.05 -12.74 -9.10
N MET A 106 8.78 -13.05 -8.78
CA MET A 106 8.38 -14.42 -8.41
C MET A 106 8.60 -15.40 -9.58
N LEU A 107 8.18 -15.04 -10.79
CA LEU A 107 8.35 -15.88 -11.98
C LEU A 107 9.82 -16.16 -12.31
N GLU A 108 10.69 -15.17 -12.13
CA GLU A 108 12.13 -15.36 -12.31
C GLU A 108 12.70 -16.36 -11.32
N GLN A 109 12.24 -16.34 -10.07
CA GLN A 109 12.65 -17.30 -9.05
C GLN A 109 12.10 -18.72 -9.32
N LEU A 110 10.86 -18.82 -9.80
CA LEU A 110 10.23 -20.10 -10.18
C LEU A 110 10.97 -20.74 -11.37
N LYS A 111 11.44 -19.95 -12.34
CA LYS A 111 12.29 -20.44 -13.44
C LYS A 111 13.63 -21.04 -12.96
N LEU A 112 14.09 -20.64 -11.77
CA LEU A 112 15.25 -21.24 -11.10
C LEU A 112 14.90 -22.49 -10.28
N ASN A 113 13.72 -23.07 -10.50
CA ASN A 113 13.18 -24.24 -9.80
C ASN A 113 13.04 -24.05 -8.28
N ARG A 114 12.83 -22.83 -7.81
CA ARG A 114 12.54 -22.59 -6.40
C ARG A 114 11.10 -23.00 -6.09
N PRO A 115 10.83 -23.62 -4.92
CA PRO A 115 9.48 -23.98 -4.51
C PRO A 115 8.57 -22.73 -4.43
N VAL A 116 7.37 -22.82 -5.01
CA VAL A 116 6.43 -21.70 -5.06
C VAL A 116 6.04 -21.19 -3.67
N GLU A 117 5.99 -22.08 -2.67
CA GLU A 117 5.70 -21.72 -1.28
C GLU A 117 6.77 -20.78 -0.70
N GLN A 118 8.05 -21.07 -0.98
CA GLN A 118 9.17 -20.23 -0.52
C GLN A 118 9.14 -18.86 -1.20
N VAL A 119 8.89 -18.84 -2.52
CA VAL A 119 8.80 -17.61 -3.31
C VAL A 119 7.64 -16.73 -2.81
N MET A 120 6.50 -17.34 -2.48
CA MET A 120 5.33 -16.65 -1.92
C MET A 120 5.61 -16.10 -0.51
N ASP A 121 6.27 -16.90 0.36
CA ASP A 121 6.65 -16.46 1.71
C ASP A 121 7.64 -15.28 1.67
N GLU A 122 8.60 -15.27 0.74
CA GLU A 122 9.54 -14.17 0.55
C GLU A 122 8.83 -12.89 0.05
N PHE A 123 7.92 -13.02 -0.90
CA PHE A 123 7.07 -11.92 -1.34
C PHE A 123 6.27 -11.35 -0.18
N ALA A 124 5.62 -12.20 0.61
CA ALA A 124 4.86 -11.81 1.78
C ALA A 124 5.72 -11.05 2.82
N ALA A 125 6.95 -11.51 3.05
CA ALA A 125 7.89 -10.85 3.96
C ALA A 125 8.32 -9.46 3.46
N ARG A 126 8.60 -9.32 2.15
CA ARG A 126 9.00 -8.04 1.54
C ARG A 126 7.87 -7.03 1.48
N SER A 127 6.65 -7.46 1.18
CA SER A 127 5.47 -6.60 1.01
C SER A 127 5.13 -5.79 2.25
N GLY A 128 5.36 -6.37 3.44
CA GLY A 128 4.94 -5.79 4.72
C GLY A 128 3.42 -5.63 4.87
N VAL A 129 2.61 -6.27 3.99
CA VAL A 129 1.14 -6.27 4.00
C VAL A 129 0.64 -7.51 4.72
N GLN A 130 -0.23 -7.32 5.72
CA GLN A 130 -0.72 -8.41 6.55
C GLN A 130 -1.59 -9.40 5.76
N ASP A 131 -2.39 -8.90 4.82
CA ASP A 131 -3.29 -9.76 4.03
C ASP A 131 -2.49 -10.70 3.10
N ILE A 132 -1.37 -10.21 2.53
CA ILE A 132 -0.44 -11.03 1.73
C ILE A 132 0.22 -12.11 2.59
N LYS A 133 0.61 -11.79 3.83
CA LYS A 133 1.19 -12.77 4.77
C LYS A 133 0.18 -13.86 5.11
N SER A 134 -1.05 -13.47 5.46
CA SER A 134 -2.12 -14.43 5.76
C SER A 134 -2.42 -15.35 4.57
N PHE A 135 -2.44 -14.80 3.35
CA PHE A 135 -2.60 -15.59 2.13
C PHE A 135 -1.44 -16.59 1.95
N ALA A 136 -0.18 -16.16 2.10
CA ALA A 136 0.98 -17.05 1.95
C ALA A 136 0.94 -18.23 2.93
N GLU A 137 0.53 -18.00 4.18
CA GLU A 137 0.36 -19.06 5.20
C GLU A 137 -0.70 -20.08 4.81
N VAL A 138 -1.88 -19.60 4.38
CA VAL A 138 -2.99 -20.47 3.95
C VAL A 138 -2.63 -21.23 2.67
N PHE A 139 -2.02 -20.53 1.71
CA PHE A 139 -1.55 -21.12 0.45
C PHE A 139 -0.54 -22.25 0.68
N ARG A 140 0.47 -22.02 1.54
CA ARG A 140 1.46 -23.02 1.91
C ARG A 140 0.82 -24.25 2.57
N THR A 141 -0.15 -24.01 3.47
CA THR A 141 -0.87 -25.10 4.14
C THR A 141 -1.68 -25.93 3.13
N ALA A 142 -2.40 -25.26 2.24
CA ALA A 142 -3.20 -25.91 1.21
C ALA A 142 -2.34 -26.74 0.24
N ARG A 143 -1.21 -26.20 -0.18
CA ARG A 143 -0.26 -26.93 -1.06
C ARG A 143 0.22 -28.23 -0.41
N ARG A 144 0.53 -28.21 0.88
CA ARG A 144 1.00 -29.39 1.62
C ARG A 144 -0.11 -30.41 1.87
N SER A 145 -1.32 -29.97 2.12
CA SER A 145 -2.47 -30.85 2.41
C SER A 145 -3.21 -31.33 1.16
N GLY A 146 -2.84 -30.86 -0.04
CA GLY A 146 -3.58 -31.13 -1.27
C GLY A 146 -4.91 -30.38 -1.36
N GLY A 147 -5.06 -29.26 -0.66
CA GLY A 147 -6.27 -28.45 -0.64
C GLY A 147 -6.58 -27.76 -1.98
N ASN A 148 -7.82 -27.31 -2.12
CA ASN A 148 -8.31 -26.61 -3.30
C ASN A 148 -7.74 -25.17 -3.37
N LEU A 149 -6.68 -24.98 -4.15
CA LEU A 149 -6.02 -23.69 -4.31
C LEU A 149 -6.92 -22.63 -4.96
N VAL A 150 -7.83 -23.04 -5.87
CA VAL A 150 -8.78 -22.11 -6.51
C VAL A 150 -9.70 -21.49 -5.47
N GLU A 151 -10.28 -22.33 -4.63
CA GLU A 151 -11.20 -21.90 -3.57
C GLU A 151 -10.52 -20.99 -2.56
N ILE A 152 -9.33 -21.37 -2.10
CA ILE A 152 -8.54 -20.57 -1.15
C ILE A 152 -8.14 -19.21 -1.72
N THR A 153 -7.73 -19.18 -2.99
CA THR A 153 -7.34 -17.94 -3.65
C THR A 153 -8.56 -17.01 -3.80
N ARG A 154 -9.70 -17.55 -4.22
CA ARG A 154 -10.96 -16.80 -4.34
C ARG A 154 -11.45 -16.28 -2.99
N ALA A 155 -11.54 -17.15 -1.98
CA ALA A 155 -11.95 -16.75 -0.64
C ALA A 155 -11.03 -15.68 -0.02
N SER A 156 -9.74 -15.71 -0.33
CA SER A 156 -8.80 -14.68 0.11
C SER A 156 -9.04 -13.34 -0.60
N ALA A 157 -9.29 -13.35 -1.91
CA ALA A 157 -9.65 -12.16 -2.68
C ALA A 157 -10.92 -11.51 -2.16
N ASP A 158 -11.97 -12.31 -1.89
CA ASP A 158 -13.26 -11.84 -1.38
C ASP A 158 -13.11 -11.21 -0.01
N ARG A 159 -12.39 -11.86 0.91
CA ARG A 159 -12.10 -11.32 2.26
C ARG A 159 -11.34 -9.99 2.21
N ILE A 160 -10.36 -9.88 1.33
CA ILE A 160 -9.60 -8.62 1.16
C ILE A 160 -10.53 -7.55 0.57
N GLY A 161 -11.40 -7.91 -0.37
CA GLY A 161 -12.40 -7.02 -0.96
C GLY A 161 -13.35 -6.45 0.09
N GLU A 162 -13.95 -7.29 0.92
CA GLU A 162 -14.82 -6.88 2.03
C GLU A 162 -14.12 -5.91 2.99
N LYS A 163 -12.88 -6.22 3.37
CA LYS A 163 -12.08 -5.36 4.24
C LYS A 163 -11.79 -3.98 3.63
N ILE A 164 -11.51 -3.93 2.33
CA ILE A 164 -11.30 -2.69 1.59
C ILE A 164 -12.58 -1.86 1.58
N GLU A 165 -13.73 -2.49 1.31
CA GLU A 165 -15.02 -1.81 1.25
C GLU A 165 -15.41 -1.21 2.61
N VAL A 166 -15.32 -1.98 3.68
CA VAL A 166 -15.55 -1.49 5.06
C VAL A 166 -14.61 -0.32 5.39
N SER A 167 -13.34 -0.40 4.98
CA SER A 167 -12.38 0.68 5.20
C SER A 167 -12.77 1.96 4.46
N ARG A 168 -13.28 1.85 3.23
CA ARG A 168 -13.77 3.00 2.44
C ARG A 168 -15.01 3.63 3.08
N GLU A 169 -15.95 2.80 3.55
CA GLU A 169 -17.17 3.27 4.19
C GLU A 169 -16.87 4.06 5.47
N ILE A 170 -15.96 3.57 6.30
CA ILE A 170 -15.50 4.28 7.51
C ILE A 170 -14.89 5.64 7.15
N HIS A 171 -14.06 5.70 6.10
CA HIS A 171 -13.45 6.97 5.67
C HIS A 171 -14.48 7.98 5.16
N THR A 172 -15.51 7.55 4.45
CA THR A 172 -16.59 8.44 3.98
C THR A 172 -17.46 8.95 5.13
N MET A 173 -17.78 8.11 6.11
CA MET A 173 -18.53 8.51 7.31
C MET A 173 -17.77 9.55 8.16
N ILE A 174 -16.47 9.35 8.35
CA ILE A 174 -15.62 10.28 9.11
C ILE A 174 -15.47 11.62 8.39
N ALA A 175 -15.32 11.61 7.07
CA ALA A 175 -15.21 12.84 6.28
C ALA A 175 -16.48 13.70 6.37
N GLY A 176 -17.67 13.07 6.37
CA GLY A 176 -18.95 13.76 6.57
C GLY A 176 -19.04 14.47 7.93
N LYS A 177 -18.71 13.77 9.02
CA LYS A 177 -18.72 14.33 10.38
C LYS A 177 -17.67 15.44 10.60
N GLN A 178 -16.51 15.36 9.94
CA GLN A 178 -15.49 16.41 10.02
C GLN A 178 -15.92 17.69 9.30
N MET A 179 -16.69 17.60 8.23
CA MET A 179 -17.28 18.78 7.56
C MET A 179 -18.34 19.47 8.44
N GLU A 180 -19.22 18.71 9.08
CA GLU A 180 -20.20 19.26 10.02
C GLU A 180 -19.54 20.02 11.19
N GLY A 181 -18.50 19.44 11.80
CA GLY A 181 -17.76 20.09 12.87
C GLY A 181 -17.01 21.36 12.45
N ARG A 182 -16.54 21.44 11.18
CA ARG A 182 -15.91 22.67 10.66
C ARG A 182 -16.92 23.77 10.38
N ILE A 183 -18.09 23.44 9.89
CA ILE A 183 -19.17 24.41 9.62
C ILE A 183 -19.67 24.98 10.96
N MET A 184 -19.86 24.15 11.99
CA MET A 184 -20.28 24.63 13.32
C MET A 184 -19.24 25.55 14.00
N ASN A 185 -17.95 25.39 13.73
CA ASN A 185 -16.90 26.26 14.28
C ASN A 185 -16.73 27.60 13.55
N ILE A 186 -17.21 27.72 12.30
CA ILE A 186 -17.07 28.96 11.50
C ILE A 186 -18.28 29.89 11.71
N VAL A 187 -19.47 29.35 11.95
CA VAL A 187 -20.70 30.11 12.13
C VAL A 187 -20.66 31.14 13.29
N PRO A 188 -20.08 30.86 14.49
CA PRO A 188 -20.05 31.86 15.56
C PRO A 188 -19.01 32.98 15.37
N LEU A 189 -18.11 32.88 14.38
CA LEU A 189 -17.12 33.94 14.09
C LEU A 189 -17.63 35.00 13.11
N GLY A 190 -18.81 34.81 12.51
CA GLY A 190 -19.42 35.70 11.53
C GLY A 190 -20.60 36.53 12.08
N MET A 191 -20.88 36.45 13.38
CA MET A 191 -21.87 37.25 14.09
C MET A 191 -21.16 38.17 15.10
#